data_e2c62d0e2b17fc5b20259008dd4f14e2
#
_entry.id   e2c62d0e2b17fc5b20259008dd4f14e2
#
_cell.length_a   1.000
_cell.length_b   1.000
_cell.length_c   1.000
_cell.angle_alpha   90.00
_cell.angle_beta   90.00
_cell.angle_gamma   90.00
#
_symmetry.space_group_name_H-M   'P 1'
#
loop_
_entity.id
_entity.type
_entity.pdbx_description
1 polymer ?
#
loop_
_entity_poly.entity_id
_entity_poly.type
_entity_poly.pdbx_seq_one_letter_code
_entity_poly.pdbx_strand_id
1 'polypeptide(L)'
;QRLKPGREPLRTAALDVRPPVRVRKVVPKTPAIREQIAASLKHPLSATRLDAYLTCPLRYYYERLCAIAPIDEVNEEDDPAAVGVLLHNVLRDFYAPAVGKTVRRDAQSGDPELPFLDEKALRALFRTALDASGLEAALPPESAAMLSVTGPERLGMFLRAQPEQTEVLSLEEEYDAEIRVGGRIRRLTGNLDRVDWREQEDPEGAIDEGAVILDSKTGRIKALRPDIWADDAFWDALDPEKAAEAASEPDPEHDFLPIMAQRIPTVQLLYYCYLYGQATGKPVLDAAFVALGEDGGERPLFGKGMTIEERERALSLIPRLIGFILLHMELCPEFRPREGAHCRWCSWRNVCIISSQQ
;
A
#
# COMPACT_ATOMS: atom_id res chain seq x y z
N GLN A 1 53.08 -23.38 -41.26
CA GLN A 1 52.21 -23.90 -42.31
C GLN A 1 51.08 -22.87 -42.54
N ARG A 2 51.11 -22.23 -43.72
CA ARG A 2 50.04 -21.31 -44.12
C ARG A 2 48.86 -22.15 -44.65
N LEU A 3 47.72 -22.09 -43.96
CA LEU A 3 46.44 -22.63 -44.47
C LEU A 3 46.06 -21.88 -45.75
N LYS A 4 45.95 -22.57 -46.89
CA LYS A 4 45.38 -22.04 -48.11
C LYS A 4 43.88 -21.92 -47.92
N PRO A 5 43.20 -20.76 -48.25
CA PRO A 5 41.80 -20.65 -48.18
C PRO A 5 41.17 -21.54 -49.26
N GLY A 6 40.54 -22.64 -48.85
CA GLY A 6 39.71 -23.44 -49.72
C GLY A 6 38.45 -22.63 -50.06
N ARG A 7 38.14 -22.53 -51.35
CA ARG A 7 36.85 -21.96 -51.86
C ARG A 7 35.73 -22.99 -51.62
N GLU A 8 35.31 -23.17 -50.38
CA GLU A 8 33.98 -23.74 -50.17
C GLU A 8 32.95 -22.60 -50.07
N PRO A 9 31.82 -22.68 -50.81
CA PRO A 9 30.81 -21.68 -50.69
C PRO A 9 30.26 -21.68 -49.25
N LEU A 10 30.26 -20.50 -48.62
CA LEU A 10 29.61 -20.29 -47.33
C LEU A 10 28.14 -20.78 -47.48
N ARG A 11 27.84 -21.89 -46.84
CA ARG A 11 26.49 -22.37 -46.70
C ARG A 11 25.82 -21.54 -45.58
N THR A 12 25.03 -20.58 -45.99
CA THR A 12 24.17 -19.83 -45.04
C THR A 12 22.99 -20.73 -44.68
N ALA A 13 23.00 -21.31 -43.49
CA ALA A 13 21.82 -21.94 -42.92
C ALA A 13 21.05 -20.87 -42.15
N ALA A 14 19.81 -20.57 -42.58
CA ALA A 14 18.90 -19.78 -41.76
C ALA A 14 18.39 -20.68 -40.63
N LEU A 15 18.85 -20.41 -39.40
CA LEU A 15 18.23 -21.00 -38.21
C LEU A 15 16.96 -20.20 -37.92
N ASP A 16 15.80 -20.81 -38.12
CA ASP A 16 14.52 -20.27 -37.65
C ASP A 16 14.44 -20.51 -36.14
N VAL A 17 15.04 -19.61 -35.37
CA VAL A 17 14.97 -19.64 -33.91
C VAL A 17 13.65 -19.00 -33.51
N ARG A 18 12.62 -19.82 -33.39
CA ARG A 18 11.37 -19.36 -32.75
C ARG A 18 11.61 -19.17 -31.27
N PRO A 19 11.30 -17.96 -30.71
CA PRO A 19 11.37 -17.79 -29.29
C PRO A 19 10.47 -18.82 -28.60
N PRO A 20 10.88 -19.42 -27.48
CA PRO A 20 10.07 -20.38 -26.74
C PRO A 20 8.75 -19.72 -26.34
N VAL A 21 7.64 -20.42 -26.55
CA VAL A 21 6.33 -19.96 -26.09
C VAL A 21 6.37 -19.92 -24.56
N ARG A 22 6.26 -18.74 -24.01
CA ARG A 22 6.20 -18.55 -22.55
C ARG A 22 4.79 -18.82 -22.07
N VAL A 23 4.58 -19.97 -21.42
CA VAL A 23 3.30 -20.30 -20.76
C VAL A 23 3.40 -19.89 -19.30
N ARG A 24 2.41 -19.14 -18.83
CA ARG A 24 2.33 -18.73 -17.43
C ARG A 24 1.72 -19.85 -16.60
N LYS A 25 2.26 -20.03 -15.42
CA LYS A 25 1.72 -20.99 -14.47
C LYS A 25 0.45 -20.45 -13.85
N VAL A 26 -0.60 -21.22 -13.94
CA VAL A 26 -1.89 -20.98 -13.27
C VAL A 26 -2.09 -22.10 -12.26
N VAL A 27 -2.64 -21.78 -11.08
CA VAL A 27 -2.94 -22.77 -10.04
C VAL A 27 -4.45 -22.85 -9.85
N PRO A 28 -5.09 -23.97 -10.28
CA PRO A 28 -6.52 -24.19 -10.06
C PRO A 28 -6.84 -24.26 -8.56
N LYS A 29 -7.93 -23.63 -8.15
CA LYS A 29 -8.41 -23.71 -6.77
C LYS A 29 -9.17 -25.03 -6.55
N THR A 30 -8.43 -26.07 -6.22
CA THR A 30 -8.98 -27.38 -5.84
C THR A 30 -9.86 -27.25 -4.58
N PRO A 31 -10.73 -28.26 -4.27
CA PRO A 31 -11.52 -28.25 -3.04
C PRO A 31 -10.67 -28.02 -1.78
N ALA A 32 -9.49 -28.63 -1.68
CA ALA A 32 -8.57 -28.42 -0.55
C ALA A 32 -8.06 -26.99 -0.45
N ILE A 33 -7.69 -26.38 -1.59
CA ILE A 33 -7.28 -24.96 -1.62
C ILE A 33 -8.45 -24.04 -1.26
N ARG A 34 -9.65 -24.32 -1.72
CA ARG A 34 -10.85 -23.55 -1.33
C ARG A 34 -11.14 -23.62 0.17
N GLU A 35 -10.94 -24.78 0.78
CA GLU A 35 -11.06 -24.96 2.23
C GLU A 35 -9.99 -24.13 2.97
N GLN A 36 -8.74 -24.12 2.49
CA GLN A 36 -7.68 -23.28 3.05
C GLN A 36 -8.01 -21.78 2.91
N ILE A 37 -8.54 -21.33 1.78
CA ILE A 37 -9.00 -19.95 1.59
C ILE A 37 -10.09 -19.63 2.62
N ALA A 38 -11.11 -20.49 2.73
CA ALA A 38 -12.23 -20.29 3.65
C ALA A 38 -11.76 -20.25 5.12
N ALA A 39 -10.81 -21.11 5.50
CA ALA A 39 -10.19 -21.08 6.83
C ALA A 39 -9.40 -19.80 7.06
N SER A 40 -8.61 -19.40 6.08
CA SER A 40 -7.79 -18.19 6.10
C SER A 40 -8.64 -16.90 6.21
N LEU A 41 -9.81 -16.85 5.60
CA LEU A 41 -10.75 -15.72 5.67
C LEU A 41 -11.57 -15.65 6.96
N LYS A 42 -11.42 -16.60 7.88
CA LYS A 42 -11.98 -16.52 9.24
C LYS A 42 -11.13 -15.64 10.16
N HIS A 43 -9.86 -15.46 9.83
CA HIS A 43 -8.96 -14.58 10.58
C HIS A 43 -9.14 -13.12 10.13
N PRO A 44 -8.83 -12.14 11.01
CA PRO A 44 -8.88 -10.74 10.63
C PRO A 44 -8.03 -10.46 9.37
N LEU A 45 -8.53 -9.58 8.54
CA LEU A 45 -7.92 -9.20 7.27
C LEU A 45 -7.30 -7.81 7.42
N SER A 46 -6.10 -7.62 6.93
CA SER A 46 -5.44 -6.31 6.90
C SER A 46 -5.37 -5.75 5.48
N ALA A 47 -5.18 -4.44 5.37
CA ALA A 47 -4.93 -3.78 4.09
C ALA A 47 -3.77 -4.43 3.31
N THR A 48 -2.67 -4.72 4.00
CA THR A 48 -1.49 -5.39 3.42
C THR A 48 -1.83 -6.75 2.82
N ARG A 49 -2.75 -7.49 3.45
CA ARG A 49 -3.18 -8.78 2.93
C ARG A 49 -4.00 -8.66 1.66
N LEU A 50 -4.89 -7.67 1.59
CA LEU A 50 -5.65 -7.37 0.37
C LEU A 50 -4.74 -6.87 -0.75
N ASP A 51 -3.79 -6.00 -0.44
CA ASP A 51 -2.79 -5.50 -1.38
C ASP A 51 -1.88 -6.61 -1.92
N ALA A 52 -1.51 -7.60 -1.10
CA ALA A 52 -0.74 -8.75 -1.55
C ALA A 52 -1.50 -9.55 -2.62
N TYR A 53 -2.82 -9.76 -2.42
CA TYR A 53 -3.66 -10.42 -3.40
C TYR A 53 -3.86 -9.58 -4.66
N LEU A 54 -4.17 -8.29 -4.50
CA LEU A 54 -4.33 -7.33 -5.59
C LEU A 54 -3.05 -7.20 -6.41
N THR A 55 -1.88 -7.25 -5.77
CA THR A 55 -0.59 -7.19 -6.46
C THR A 55 -0.39 -8.40 -7.37
N CYS A 56 -0.61 -9.62 -6.88
CA CYS A 56 -0.52 -10.83 -7.70
C CYS A 56 -1.18 -12.02 -6.97
N PRO A 57 -2.34 -12.54 -7.43
CA PRO A 57 -2.99 -13.69 -6.82
C PRO A 57 -2.10 -14.93 -6.72
N LEU A 58 -1.27 -15.21 -7.73
CA LEU A 58 -0.38 -16.37 -7.71
C LEU A 58 0.72 -16.23 -6.65
N ARG A 59 1.30 -15.03 -6.49
CA ARG A 59 2.26 -14.72 -5.43
C ARG A 59 1.62 -14.87 -4.05
N TYR A 60 0.39 -14.34 -3.88
CA TYR A 60 -0.39 -14.50 -2.66
C TYR A 60 -0.59 -15.97 -2.29
N TYR A 61 -0.90 -16.84 -3.27
CA TYR A 61 -1.02 -18.28 -3.06
C TYR A 61 0.25 -18.88 -2.47
N TYR A 62 1.42 -18.60 -3.06
CA TYR A 62 2.69 -19.13 -2.54
C TYR A 62 3.01 -18.61 -1.15
N GLU A 63 2.96 -17.31 -0.94
CA GLU A 63 3.42 -16.67 0.29
C GLU A 63 2.44 -16.83 1.45
N ARG A 64 1.14 -16.77 1.19
CA ARG A 64 0.12 -16.71 2.24
C ARG A 64 -0.65 -18.00 2.46
N LEU A 65 -0.91 -18.77 1.43
CA LEU A 65 -1.63 -20.03 1.58
C LEU A 65 -0.68 -21.22 1.71
N CYS A 66 0.39 -21.27 0.92
CA CYS A 66 1.40 -22.30 1.05
C CYS A 66 2.45 -21.99 2.14
N ALA A 67 2.46 -20.76 2.67
CA ALA A 67 3.44 -20.29 3.65
C ALA A 67 4.91 -20.52 3.24
N ILE A 68 5.18 -20.44 1.93
CA ILE A 68 6.52 -20.59 1.41
C ILE A 68 7.21 -19.23 1.51
N ALA A 69 8.24 -19.14 2.35
CA ALA A 69 9.07 -17.94 2.42
C ALA A 69 9.91 -17.82 1.14
N PRO A 70 10.04 -16.63 0.54
CA PRO A 70 11.04 -16.37 -0.48
C PRO A 70 12.43 -16.68 0.10
N ILE A 71 13.34 -17.13 -0.76
CA ILE A 71 14.75 -17.20 -0.36
C ILE A 71 15.22 -15.75 -0.20
N ASP A 72 15.57 -15.37 1.00
CA ASP A 72 16.21 -14.08 1.24
C ASP A 72 17.58 -14.11 0.54
N GLU A 73 17.69 -13.41 -0.58
CA GLU A 73 18.99 -13.04 -1.11
C GLU A 73 19.59 -12.09 -0.05
N VAL A 74 20.73 -12.47 0.51
CA VAL A 74 21.47 -11.60 1.45
C VAL A 74 21.86 -10.37 0.63
N ASN A 75 21.04 -9.33 0.72
CA ASN A 75 21.40 -8.03 0.19
C ASN A 75 22.40 -7.40 1.17
N GLU A 76 23.64 -7.25 0.73
CA GLU A 76 24.66 -6.43 1.40
C GLU A 76 24.33 -4.92 1.29
N GLU A 77 23.16 -4.59 0.71
CA GLU A 77 22.69 -3.24 0.49
C GLU A 77 21.86 -2.75 1.69
N ASP A 78 21.65 -1.44 1.74
CA ASP A 78 20.83 -0.73 2.73
C ASP A 78 19.55 -1.49 3.11
N ASP A 79 19.17 -1.46 4.38
CA ASP A 79 17.86 -1.94 4.85
C ASP A 79 16.85 -0.77 4.93
N PRO A 80 16.13 -0.46 3.83
CA PRO A 80 15.15 0.63 3.81
C PRO A 80 13.99 0.39 4.79
N ALA A 81 13.71 -0.88 5.14
CA ALA A 81 12.65 -1.22 6.08
C ALA A 81 13.04 -0.83 7.50
N ALA A 82 14.29 -1.11 7.92
CA ALA A 82 14.79 -0.72 9.23
C ALA A 82 14.84 0.80 9.41
N VAL A 83 15.24 1.54 8.35
CA VAL A 83 15.18 3.01 8.33
C VAL A 83 13.73 3.51 8.45
N GLY A 84 12.79 2.85 7.76
CA GLY A 84 11.36 3.14 7.88
C GLY A 84 10.86 3.00 9.31
N VAL A 85 11.14 1.86 9.94
CA VAL A 85 10.76 1.57 11.33
C VAL A 85 11.36 2.60 12.30
N LEU A 86 12.62 2.99 12.13
CA LEU A 86 13.25 4.04 12.95
C LEU A 86 12.48 5.36 12.86
N LEU A 87 12.18 5.84 11.65
CA LEU A 87 11.47 7.11 11.46
C LEU A 87 10.03 7.06 12.02
N HIS A 88 9.31 5.95 11.82
CA HIS A 88 7.99 5.74 12.43
C HIS A 88 8.05 5.82 13.96
N ASN A 89 8.98 5.12 14.59
CA ASN A 89 9.14 5.15 16.05
C ASN A 89 9.46 6.57 16.55
N VAL A 90 10.34 7.29 15.85
CA VAL A 90 10.68 8.69 16.21
C VAL A 90 9.45 9.59 16.13
N LEU A 91 8.64 9.47 15.07
CA LEU A 91 7.42 10.26 14.94
C LEU A 91 6.38 9.90 15.99
N ARG A 92 6.16 8.60 16.25
CA ARG A 92 5.26 8.15 17.32
C ARG A 92 5.66 8.76 18.66
N ASP A 93 6.94 8.64 19.04
CA ASP A 93 7.43 9.11 20.35
C ASP A 93 7.40 10.64 20.44
N PHE A 94 7.62 11.34 19.31
CA PHE A 94 7.53 12.78 19.23
C PHE A 94 6.10 13.30 19.41
N TYR A 95 5.11 12.64 18.81
CA TYR A 95 3.71 13.04 18.92
C TYR A 95 3.01 12.47 20.17
N ALA A 96 3.60 11.50 20.89
CA ALA A 96 2.97 10.88 22.05
C ALA A 96 2.47 11.88 23.11
N PRO A 97 3.21 12.96 23.45
CA PRO A 97 2.72 13.98 24.40
C PRO A 97 1.57 14.84 23.85
N ALA A 98 1.32 14.81 22.54
CA ALA A 98 0.30 15.60 21.85
C ALA A 98 -1.05 14.86 21.71
N VAL A 99 -1.11 13.57 22.00
CA VAL A 99 -2.34 12.78 21.91
C VAL A 99 -3.44 13.36 22.79
N GLY A 100 -4.63 13.57 22.21
CA GLY A 100 -5.79 14.21 22.85
C GLY A 100 -5.65 15.74 23.00
N LYS A 101 -4.71 16.35 22.27
CA LYS A 101 -4.49 17.80 22.34
C LYS A 101 -4.40 18.40 20.95
N THR A 102 -4.83 19.65 20.85
CA THR A 102 -4.54 20.50 19.71
C THR A 102 -3.14 21.11 19.87
N VAL A 103 -2.34 21.01 18.82
CA VAL A 103 -0.96 21.52 18.79
C VAL A 103 -0.71 22.35 17.53
N ARG A 104 0.23 23.28 17.62
CA ARG A 104 0.71 24.08 16.48
C ARG A 104 1.91 23.40 15.83
N ARG A 105 2.10 23.67 14.54
CA ARG A 105 3.27 23.20 13.80
C ARG A 105 4.58 23.72 14.35
N ASP A 106 4.62 25.02 14.68
CA ASP A 106 5.78 25.73 15.20
C ASP A 106 5.35 26.93 16.06
N ALA A 107 6.31 27.64 16.61
CA ALA A 107 6.04 28.79 17.50
C ALA A 107 5.37 29.98 16.80
N GLN A 108 5.44 30.09 15.48
CA GLN A 108 4.91 31.18 14.66
C GLN A 108 3.55 30.88 14.04
N SER A 109 3.16 29.59 13.97
CA SER A 109 1.92 29.18 13.33
C SER A 109 0.77 28.98 14.31
N GLY A 110 -0.47 29.04 13.82
CA GLY A 110 -1.68 28.75 14.57
C GLY A 110 -1.95 29.66 15.78
N ASP A 111 -2.78 29.21 16.71
CA ASP A 111 -3.14 29.94 17.92
C ASP A 111 -1.96 30.02 18.91
N PRO A 112 -1.48 31.22 19.32
CA PRO A 112 -0.36 31.39 20.24
C PRO A 112 -0.51 30.75 21.63
N GLU A 113 -1.76 30.48 22.05
CA GLU A 113 -2.06 29.87 23.35
C GLU A 113 -1.84 28.35 23.34
N LEU A 114 -1.76 27.74 22.16
CA LEU A 114 -1.57 26.28 22.04
C LEU A 114 -0.08 25.90 22.09
N PRO A 115 0.25 24.71 22.59
CA PRO A 115 1.61 24.17 22.54
C PRO A 115 2.04 23.94 21.08
N PHE A 116 3.32 24.08 20.79
CA PHE A 116 3.87 23.87 19.46
C PHE A 116 4.82 22.69 19.39
N LEU A 117 4.99 22.14 18.18
CA LEU A 117 5.89 21.04 17.89
C LEU A 117 7.32 21.59 17.67
N ASP A 118 8.25 21.21 18.56
CA ASP A 118 9.62 21.73 18.52
C ASP A 118 10.51 20.89 17.59
N GLU A 119 10.95 21.47 16.47
CA GLU A 119 11.86 20.83 15.51
C GLU A 119 13.19 20.42 16.16
N LYS A 120 13.69 21.17 17.14
CA LYS A 120 14.94 20.82 17.84
C LYS A 120 14.76 19.55 18.69
N ALA A 121 13.62 19.45 19.35
CA ALA A 121 13.26 18.26 20.12
C ALA A 121 13.13 17.04 19.21
N LEU A 122 12.48 17.18 18.05
CA LEU A 122 12.36 16.10 17.05
C LEU A 122 13.72 15.62 16.55
N ARG A 123 14.62 16.54 16.21
CA ARG A 123 15.99 16.22 15.77
C ARG A 123 16.82 15.56 16.87
N ALA A 124 16.66 15.96 18.14
CA ALA A 124 17.33 15.33 19.26
C ALA A 124 16.80 13.92 19.52
N LEU A 125 15.48 13.73 19.42
CA LEU A 125 14.85 12.41 19.56
C LEU A 125 15.33 11.45 18.49
N PHE A 126 15.43 11.90 17.22
CA PHE A 126 15.97 11.09 16.13
C PHE A 126 17.40 10.60 16.43
N ARG A 127 18.29 11.48 16.90
CA ARG A 127 19.67 11.08 17.24
C ARG A 127 19.69 10.03 18.32
N THR A 128 18.93 10.24 19.40
CA THR A 128 18.83 9.25 20.50
C THR A 128 18.29 7.91 20.01
N ALA A 129 17.27 7.93 19.14
CA ALA A 129 16.69 6.70 18.58
C ALA A 129 17.66 5.99 17.62
N LEU A 130 18.41 6.74 16.81
CA LEU A 130 19.42 6.19 15.90
C LEU A 130 20.55 5.50 16.69
N ASP A 131 21.11 6.18 17.70
CA ASP A 131 22.15 5.64 18.58
C ASP A 131 21.66 4.35 19.29
N ALA A 132 20.42 4.35 19.77
CA ALA A 132 19.84 3.21 20.49
C ALA A 132 19.50 2.02 19.57
N SER A 133 19.21 2.27 18.29
CA SER A 133 18.78 1.23 17.33
C SER A 133 19.91 0.27 16.94
N GLY A 134 21.15 0.67 17.07
CA GLY A 134 22.30 -0.07 16.53
C GLY A 134 22.37 -0.07 14.99
N LEU A 135 21.49 0.68 14.32
CA LEU A 135 21.37 0.70 12.86
C LEU A 135 22.63 1.24 12.19
N GLU A 136 23.32 2.22 12.81
CA GLU A 136 24.59 2.75 12.29
C GLU A 136 25.68 1.68 12.18
N ALA A 137 25.69 0.69 13.09
CA ALA A 137 26.65 -0.42 13.03
C ALA A 137 26.23 -1.52 12.04
N ALA A 138 24.94 -1.61 11.72
CA ALA A 138 24.38 -2.61 10.81
C ALA A 138 24.43 -2.18 9.34
N LEU A 139 24.41 -0.87 9.08
CA LEU A 139 24.43 -0.32 7.71
C LEU A 139 25.87 -0.17 7.20
N PRO A 140 26.06 -0.18 5.85
CA PRO A 140 27.30 0.27 5.24
C PRO A 140 27.71 1.68 5.73
N PRO A 141 29.00 1.98 5.92
CA PRO A 141 29.43 3.26 6.50
C PRO A 141 28.92 4.50 5.77
N GLU A 142 28.82 4.44 4.44
CA GLU A 142 28.30 5.55 3.64
C GLU A 142 26.79 5.77 3.91
N SER A 143 26.03 4.70 4.02
CA SER A 143 24.58 4.73 4.28
C SER A 143 24.28 5.19 5.70
N ALA A 144 25.06 4.75 6.69
CA ALA A 144 24.99 5.24 8.06
C ALA A 144 25.28 6.75 8.14
N ALA A 145 26.36 7.22 7.51
CA ALA A 145 26.70 8.62 7.44
C ALA A 145 25.63 9.44 6.70
N MET A 146 25.05 8.91 5.63
CA MET A 146 23.96 9.54 4.91
C MET A 146 22.70 9.66 5.77
N LEU A 147 22.32 8.59 6.48
CA LEU A 147 21.14 8.56 7.36
C LEU A 147 21.27 9.58 8.49
N SER A 148 22.43 9.69 9.13
CA SER A 148 22.67 10.62 10.23
C SER A 148 22.50 12.11 9.81
N VAL A 149 22.71 12.43 8.53
CA VAL A 149 22.50 13.78 7.96
C VAL A 149 21.10 13.94 7.40
N THR A 150 20.64 12.99 6.57
CA THR A 150 19.36 13.15 5.85
C THR A 150 18.14 12.86 6.72
N GLY A 151 18.27 12.03 7.76
CA GLY A 151 17.16 11.71 8.66
C GLY A 151 16.59 12.95 9.36
N PRO A 152 17.41 13.76 10.08
CA PRO A 152 16.96 15.00 10.68
C PRO A 152 16.40 16.02 9.68
N GLU A 153 16.96 16.10 8.47
CA GLU A 153 16.47 17.01 7.43
C GLU A 153 15.08 16.58 6.91
N ARG A 154 14.86 15.28 6.69
CA ARG A 154 13.55 14.74 6.30
C ARG A 154 12.49 15.00 7.37
N LEU A 155 12.83 14.80 8.64
CA LEU A 155 11.92 15.10 9.74
C LEU A 155 11.62 16.59 9.85
N GLY A 156 12.60 17.46 9.60
CA GLY A 156 12.39 18.91 9.53
C GLY A 156 11.49 19.32 8.36
N MET A 157 11.67 18.71 7.17
CA MET A 157 10.77 18.94 6.04
C MET A 157 9.35 18.48 6.35
N PHE A 158 9.21 17.27 6.92
CA PHE A 158 7.93 16.76 7.38
C PHE A 158 7.22 17.74 8.32
N LEU A 159 7.90 18.22 9.37
CA LEU A 159 7.28 19.11 10.33
C LEU A 159 6.82 20.43 9.69
N ARG A 160 7.62 21.01 8.79
CA ARG A 160 7.25 22.23 8.04
C ARG A 160 6.06 22.02 7.08
N ALA A 161 5.85 20.81 6.61
CA ALA A 161 4.74 20.46 5.72
C ALA A 161 3.42 20.19 6.45
N GLN A 162 3.46 20.06 7.80
CA GLN A 162 2.24 19.84 8.59
C GLN A 162 1.32 21.07 8.56
N PRO A 163 0.00 20.90 8.78
CA PRO A 163 -0.94 22.00 8.93
C PRO A 163 -0.51 22.94 10.07
N GLU A 164 -0.96 24.19 10.02
CA GLU A 164 -0.61 25.18 11.04
C GLU A 164 -1.04 24.76 12.45
N GLN A 165 -2.17 24.05 12.51
CA GLN A 165 -2.76 23.56 13.74
C GLN A 165 -3.44 22.21 13.48
N THR A 166 -3.36 21.29 14.43
CA THR A 166 -3.99 19.97 14.34
C THR A 166 -4.29 19.41 15.73
N GLU A 167 -5.37 18.66 15.86
CA GLU A 167 -5.66 17.85 17.04
C GLU A 167 -5.23 16.41 16.76
N VAL A 168 -4.32 15.86 17.58
CA VAL A 168 -3.85 14.48 17.45
C VAL A 168 -4.77 13.57 18.26
N LEU A 169 -5.54 12.70 17.58
CA LEU A 169 -6.49 11.79 18.24
C LEU A 169 -5.80 10.52 18.74
N SER A 170 -5.03 9.87 17.88
CA SER A 170 -4.37 8.60 18.22
C SER A 170 -3.08 8.39 17.44
N LEU A 171 -2.22 7.50 17.96
CA LEU A 171 -0.96 7.08 17.35
C LEU A 171 -0.82 5.57 17.49
N GLU A 172 -0.40 4.90 16.40
CA GLU A 172 -0.14 3.44 16.38
C GLU A 172 -1.26 2.65 17.04
N GLU A 173 -2.51 3.03 16.79
CA GLU A 173 -3.67 2.41 17.41
C GLU A 173 -4.27 1.35 16.48
N GLU A 174 -4.59 0.18 17.06
CA GLU A 174 -5.22 -0.92 16.35
C GLU A 174 -6.73 -0.76 16.37
N TYR A 175 -7.34 -0.87 15.19
CA TYR A 175 -8.78 -0.82 14.98
C TYR A 175 -9.29 -2.12 14.37
N ASP A 176 -10.47 -2.53 14.82
CA ASP A 176 -11.20 -3.68 14.30
C ASP A 176 -12.57 -3.27 13.77
N ALA A 177 -12.99 -3.87 12.68
CA ALA A 177 -14.31 -3.66 12.11
C ALA A 177 -14.83 -4.94 11.44
N GLU A 178 -16.09 -4.91 11.05
CA GLU A 178 -16.72 -5.98 10.27
C GLU A 178 -17.22 -5.47 8.94
N ILE A 179 -17.16 -6.33 7.93
CA ILE A 179 -17.77 -6.10 6.63
C ILE A 179 -18.60 -7.32 6.23
N ARG A 180 -19.81 -7.08 5.69
CA ARG A 180 -20.66 -8.14 5.15
C ARG A 180 -20.42 -8.29 3.65
N VAL A 181 -19.95 -9.45 3.23
CA VAL A 181 -19.63 -9.77 1.83
C VAL A 181 -20.19 -11.13 1.47
N GLY A 182 -20.97 -11.23 0.40
CA GLY A 182 -21.57 -12.49 -0.05
C GLY A 182 -22.38 -13.20 1.04
N GLY A 183 -23.13 -12.43 1.86
CA GLY A 183 -23.89 -12.96 2.99
C GLY A 183 -23.08 -13.39 4.21
N ARG A 184 -21.75 -13.25 4.18
CA ARG A 184 -20.85 -13.63 5.28
C ARG A 184 -20.23 -12.40 5.93
N ILE A 185 -20.03 -12.45 7.24
CA ILE A 185 -19.30 -11.43 7.98
C ILE A 185 -17.79 -11.75 7.92
N ARG A 186 -17.00 -10.74 7.59
CA ARG A 186 -15.53 -10.78 7.59
C ARG A 186 -15.00 -9.75 8.58
N ARG A 187 -14.01 -10.13 9.37
CA ARG A 187 -13.34 -9.22 10.31
C ARG A 187 -12.19 -8.51 9.60
N LEU A 188 -12.10 -7.23 9.82
CA LEU A 188 -11.04 -6.35 9.34
C LEU A 188 -10.24 -5.87 10.53
N THR A 189 -8.93 -5.72 10.38
CA THR A 189 -8.04 -5.18 11.42
C THR A 189 -6.95 -4.34 10.77
N GLY A 190 -6.44 -3.34 11.49
CA GLY A 190 -5.33 -2.53 11.03
C GLY A 190 -4.80 -1.61 12.11
N ASN A 191 -3.48 -1.41 12.08
CA ASN A 191 -2.81 -0.41 12.90
C ASN A 191 -2.69 0.88 12.07
N LEU A 192 -3.17 2.00 12.62
CA LEU A 192 -3.11 3.31 11.99
C LEU A 192 -1.97 4.11 12.63
N ASP A 193 -1.02 4.59 11.82
CA ASP A 193 0.17 5.28 12.31
C ASP A 193 -0.21 6.54 13.12
N ARG A 194 -1.15 7.35 12.57
CA ARG A 194 -1.63 8.57 13.21
C ARG A 194 -3.03 8.93 12.72
N VAL A 195 -3.88 9.40 13.61
CA VAL A 195 -5.19 9.97 13.30
C VAL A 195 -5.27 11.36 13.90
N ASP A 196 -5.59 12.34 13.07
CA ASP A 196 -5.82 13.72 13.47
C ASP A 196 -7.30 14.08 13.31
N TRP A 197 -7.78 15.06 14.09
CA TRP A 197 -9.03 15.76 13.81
C TRP A 197 -8.74 17.08 13.15
N ARG A 198 -9.41 17.35 12.04
CA ARG A 198 -9.18 18.57 11.24
C ARG A 198 -10.49 19.13 10.71
N GLU A 199 -10.47 20.42 10.42
CA GLU A 199 -11.50 21.12 9.64
C GLU A 199 -10.97 21.38 8.23
N GLN A 200 -11.86 21.32 7.25
CA GLN A 200 -11.54 21.62 5.86
C GLN A 200 -12.71 22.34 5.20
N GLU A 201 -12.40 23.46 4.53
CA GLU A 201 -13.33 24.13 3.63
C GLU A 201 -13.31 23.45 2.28
N ASP A 202 -14.51 23.11 1.76
CA ASP A 202 -14.68 22.52 0.45
C ASP A 202 -14.68 23.58 -0.68
N PRO A 203 -14.66 23.20 -1.98
CA PRO A 203 -14.67 24.16 -3.07
C PRO A 203 -15.88 25.08 -3.13
N GLU A 204 -16.98 24.73 -2.47
CA GLU A 204 -18.22 25.52 -2.39
C GLU A 204 -18.28 26.42 -1.14
N GLY A 205 -17.24 26.37 -0.29
CA GLY A 205 -17.13 27.17 0.93
C GLY A 205 -17.82 26.56 2.15
N ALA A 206 -18.26 25.30 2.05
CA ALA A 206 -18.80 24.58 3.20
C ALA A 206 -17.65 24.05 4.07
N ILE A 207 -17.79 24.20 5.40
CA ILE A 207 -16.82 23.67 6.36
C ILE A 207 -17.27 22.29 6.79
N ASP A 208 -16.36 21.31 6.67
CA ASP A 208 -16.53 19.98 7.19
C ASP A 208 -15.39 19.65 8.17
N GLU A 209 -15.69 18.76 9.14
CA GLU A 209 -14.74 18.33 10.14
C GLU A 209 -14.74 16.81 10.28
N GLY A 210 -13.58 16.25 10.56
CA GLY A 210 -13.49 14.80 10.70
C GLY A 210 -12.07 14.32 10.90
N ALA A 211 -11.96 13.00 10.99
CA ALA A 211 -10.68 12.32 11.12
C ALA A 211 -9.89 12.35 9.81
N VAL A 212 -8.63 12.69 9.90
CA VAL A 212 -7.62 12.53 8.83
C VAL A 212 -6.65 11.44 9.24
N ILE A 213 -6.64 10.36 8.47
CA ILE A 213 -5.81 9.18 8.75
C ILE A 213 -4.48 9.34 8.01
N LEU A 214 -3.37 9.32 8.73
CA LEU A 214 -2.04 9.54 8.18
C LEU A 214 -1.22 8.25 8.26
N ASP A 215 -0.60 7.88 7.14
CA ASP A 215 0.27 6.71 7.03
C ASP A 215 1.62 7.14 6.45
N SER A 216 2.68 6.96 7.19
CA SER A 216 4.01 7.46 6.85
C SER A 216 4.74 6.52 5.89
N LYS A 217 5.33 7.07 4.83
CA LYS A 217 6.07 6.30 3.82
C LYS A 217 7.46 6.86 3.58
N THR A 218 8.46 6.03 3.74
CA THR A 218 9.86 6.33 3.38
C THR A 218 10.19 5.94 1.94
N GLY A 219 9.41 5.02 1.36
CA GLY A 219 9.53 4.58 -0.01
C GLY A 219 8.61 5.34 -0.97
N ARG A 220 8.60 4.88 -2.23
CA ARG A 220 7.75 5.48 -3.27
C ARG A 220 6.26 5.32 -2.97
N ILE A 221 5.54 6.42 -2.95
CA ILE A 221 4.10 6.45 -2.77
C ILE A 221 3.38 6.05 -4.05
N LYS A 222 2.40 5.18 -3.92
CA LYS A 222 1.48 4.79 -4.99
C LYS A 222 0.17 5.54 -4.79
N ALA A 223 0.10 6.75 -5.32
CA ALA A 223 -1.10 7.56 -5.20
C ALA A 223 -2.24 7.06 -6.11
N LEU A 224 -3.46 7.22 -5.64
CA LEU A 224 -4.67 7.05 -6.42
C LEU A 224 -4.85 8.25 -7.36
N ARG A 225 -5.42 8.02 -8.53
CA ARG A 225 -5.76 9.11 -9.44
C ARG A 225 -7.11 9.70 -9.05
N PRO A 226 -7.23 11.03 -8.91
CA PRO A 226 -8.49 11.66 -8.49
C PRO A 226 -9.68 11.40 -9.44
N ASP A 227 -9.43 11.19 -10.74
CA ASP A 227 -10.44 10.89 -11.75
C ASP A 227 -11.22 9.58 -11.52
N ILE A 228 -10.70 8.70 -10.65
CA ILE A 228 -11.35 7.43 -10.35
C ILE A 228 -12.71 7.62 -9.66
N TRP A 229 -12.87 8.68 -8.89
CA TRP A 229 -14.10 8.91 -8.14
C TRP A 229 -15.31 9.25 -9.03
N ALA A 230 -15.05 9.83 -10.20
CA ALA A 230 -16.06 10.17 -11.19
C ALA A 230 -16.36 9.04 -12.20
N ASP A 231 -15.66 7.91 -12.14
CA ASP A 231 -15.82 6.79 -13.07
C ASP A 231 -16.87 5.78 -12.56
N ASP A 232 -18.14 6.10 -12.79
CA ASP A 232 -19.27 5.25 -12.38
C ASP A 232 -19.16 3.84 -12.96
N ALA A 233 -18.71 3.72 -14.22
CA ALA A 233 -18.60 2.41 -14.87
C ALA A 233 -17.55 1.51 -14.17
N PHE A 234 -16.45 2.11 -13.70
CA PHE A 234 -15.45 1.41 -12.91
C PHE A 234 -16.04 0.90 -11.58
N TRP A 235 -16.74 1.75 -10.83
CA TRP A 235 -17.32 1.38 -9.55
C TRP A 235 -18.48 0.41 -9.67
N ASP A 236 -19.28 0.50 -10.75
CA ASP A 236 -20.34 -0.45 -11.03
C ASP A 236 -19.80 -1.85 -11.40
N ALA A 237 -18.63 -1.93 -12.02
CA ALA A 237 -17.96 -3.20 -12.27
C ALA A 237 -17.43 -3.88 -10.99
N LEU A 238 -17.25 -3.11 -9.90
CA LEU A 238 -16.88 -3.63 -8.57
C LEU A 238 -18.10 -4.05 -7.73
N ASP A 239 -19.30 -3.99 -8.29
CA ASP A 239 -20.49 -4.46 -7.58
C ASP A 239 -20.33 -5.93 -7.18
N PRO A 240 -20.53 -6.29 -5.89
CA PRO A 240 -20.29 -7.64 -5.40
C PRO A 240 -21.14 -8.71 -6.08
N GLU A 241 -22.36 -8.40 -6.51
CA GLU A 241 -23.25 -9.37 -7.20
C GLU A 241 -22.74 -9.64 -8.61
N LYS A 242 -22.38 -8.59 -9.36
CA LYS A 242 -21.76 -8.71 -10.70
C LYS A 242 -20.40 -9.39 -10.61
N ALA A 243 -19.61 -9.07 -9.58
CA ALA A 243 -18.31 -9.71 -9.34
C ALA A 243 -18.44 -11.22 -9.05
N ALA A 244 -19.49 -11.63 -8.35
CA ALA A 244 -19.76 -13.04 -8.08
C ALA A 244 -20.15 -13.80 -9.36
N GLU A 245 -20.94 -13.19 -10.23
CA GLU A 245 -21.29 -13.76 -11.55
C GLU A 245 -20.03 -13.89 -12.44
N ALA A 246 -19.28 -12.82 -12.61
CA ALA A 246 -18.07 -12.79 -13.42
C ALA A 246 -16.98 -13.74 -12.90
N ALA A 247 -16.83 -13.88 -11.59
CA ALA A 247 -15.84 -14.77 -10.99
C ALA A 247 -16.20 -16.25 -11.10
N SER A 248 -17.47 -16.60 -11.33
CA SER A 248 -17.91 -18.00 -11.53
C SER A 248 -17.64 -18.49 -12.96
N GLU A 249 -17.45 -17.60 -13.92
CA GLU A 249 -17.08 -17.93 -15.30
C GLU A 249 -15.55 -17.81 -15.48
N PRO A 250 -14.87 -18.87 -15.96
CA PRO A 250 -13.41 -18.88 -16.03
C PRO A 250 -12.83 -18.10 -17.23
N ASP A 251 -13.52 -17.10 -17.75
CA ASP A 251 -13.03 -16.33 -18.89
C ASP A 251 -11.99 -15.29 -18.46
N PRO A 252 -10.71 -15.44 -18.88
CA PRO A 252 -9.66 -14.48 -18.56
C PRO A 252 -9.92 -13.07 -19.06
N GLU A 253 -10.73 -12.90 -20.11
CA GLU A 253 -11.04 -11.62 -20.71
C GLU A 253 -12.05 -10.82 -19.86
N HIS A 254 -12.80 -11.51 -19.00
CA HIS A 254 -13.77 -10.91 -18.08
C HIS A 254 -13.22 -10.72 -16.65
N ASP A 255 -11.94 -11.04 -16.40
CA ASP A 255 -11.31 -10.80 -15.09
C ASP A 255 -11.03 -9.32 -14.87
N PHE A 256 -11.81 -8.68 -14.03
CA PHE A 256 -11.70 -7.25 -13.74
C PHE A 256 -10.56 -6.91 -12.75
N LEU A 257 -10.00 -7.90 -12.02
CA LEU A 257 -8.94 -7.69 -11.04
C LEU A 257 -7.70 -6.98 -11.62
N PRO A 258 -7.21 -7.30 -12.82
CA PRO A 258 -6.07 -6.58 -13.42
C PRO A 258 -6.37 -5.10 -13.68
N ILE A 259 -7.58 -4.78 -14.15
CA ILE A 259 -8.02 -3.39 -14.40
C ILE A 259 -8.10 -2.64 -13.06
N MET A 260 -8.73 -3.24 -12.06
CA MET A 260 -8.79 -2.67 -10.71
C MET A 260 -7.40 -2.40 -10.16
N ALA A 261 -6.48 -3.37 -10.24
CA ALA A 261 -5.13 -3.24 -9.72
C ALA A 261 -4.26 -2.20 -10.46
N GLN A 262 -4.61 -1.87 -11.69
CA GLN A 262 -3.97 -0.78 -12.43
C GLN A 262 -4.46 0.59 -11.98
N ARG A 263 -5.76 0.71 -11.68
CA ARG A 263 -6.41 1.94 -11.26
C ARG A 263 -6.23 2.22 -9.77
N ILE A 264 -6.25 1.17 -8.95
CA ILE A 264 -6.06 1.22 -7.48
C ILE A 264 -4.78 0.44 -7.14
N PRO A 265 -3.61 1.10 -7.13
CA PRO A 265 -2.33 0.42 -6.91
C PRO A 265 -2.10 -0.04 -5.47
N THR A 266 -2.88 0.47 -4.52
CA THR A 266 -2.95 0.03 -3.12
C THR A 266 -4.33 0.37 -2.55
N VAL A 267 -4.86 -0.51 -1.71
CA VAL A 267 -6.13 -0.27 -1.02
C VAL A 267 -5.95 0.36 0.36
N GLN A 268 -4.72 0.59 0.79
CA GLN A 268 -4.38 0.88 2.19
C GLN A 268 -5.17 2.07 2.76
N LEU A 269 -5.11 3.26 2.15
CA LEU A 269 -5.84 4.43 2.64
C LEU A 269 -7.36 4.24 2.57
N LEU A 270 -7.87 3.66 1.47
CA LEU A 270 -9.29 3.32 1.32
C LEU A 270 -9.76 2.40 2.45
N TYR A 271 -9.00 1.36 2.68
CA TYR A 271 -9.25 0.40 3.73
C TYR A 271 -9.26 1.05 5.13
N TYR A 272 -8.31 1.94 5.40
CA TYR A 272 -8.22 2.64 6.68
C TYR A 272 -9.38 3.62 6.90
N CYS A 273 -9.85 4.32 5.85
CA CYS A 273 -11.06 5.12 5.93
C CYS A 273 -12.27 4.28 6.38
N TYR A 274 -12.48 3.14 5.72
CA TYR A 274 -13.56 2.24 6.07
C TYR A 274 -13.40 1.69 7.49
N LEU A 275 -12.23 1.19 7.83
CA LEU A 275 -11.91 0.58 9.12
C LEU A 275 -12.18 1.56 10.27
N TYR A 276 -11.63 2.77 10.19
CA TYR A 276 -11.78 3.79 11.21
C TYR A 276 -13.24 4.24 11.37
N GLY A 277 -13.90 4.54 10.25
CA GLY A 277 -15.30 4.96 10.27
C GLY A 277 -16.23 3.91 10.88
N GLN A 278 -16.01 2.60 10.57
CA GLN A 278 -16.79 1.52 11.15
C GLN A 278 -16.45 1.25 12.62
N ALA A 279 -15.19 1.32 13.00
CA ALA A 279 -14.75 1.04 14.37
C ALA A 279 -15.18 2.13 15.36
N THR A 280 -15.15 3.40 14.93
CA THR A 280 -15.37 4.55 15.81
C THR A 280 -16.75 5.21 15.66
N GLY A 281 -17.40 5.04 14.51
CA GLY A 281 -18.60 5.79 14.13
C GLY A 281 -18.36 7.28 13.87
N LYS A 282 -17.10 7.74 13.86
CA LYS A 282 -16.74 9.14 13.61
C LYS A 282 -16.62 9.40 12.11
N PRO A 283 -16.91 10.64 11.65
CA PRO A 283 -16.73 11.01 10.25
C PRO A 283 -15.25 10.96 9.87
N VAL A 284 -14.99 10.52 8.63
CA VAL A 284 -13.66 10.52 8.00
C VAL A 284 -13.60 11.66 7.01
N LEU A 285 -12.72 12.61 7.25
CA LEU A 285 -12.49 13.77 6.38
C LEU A 285 -11.58 13.40 5.22
N ASP A 286 -10.45 12.75 5.49
CA ASP A 286 -9.49 12.31 4.48
C ASP A 286 -8.58 11.20 5.02
N ALA A 287 -7.77 10.63 4.15
CA ALA A 287 -6.61 9.84 4.52
C ALA A 287 -5.44 10.25 3.62
N ALA A 288 -4.22 10.23 4.12
CA ALA A 288 -3.06 10.64 3.35
C ALA A 288 -1.83 9.77 3.63
N PHE A 289 -1.05 9.54 2.58
CA PHE A 289 0.33 9.12 2.76
C PHE A 289 1.22 10.33 3.06
N VAL A 290 2.04 10.22 4.09
CA VAL A 290 3.06 11.22 4.42
C VAL A 290 4.37 10.83 3.74
N ALA A 291 4.87 11.68 2.85
CA ALA A 291 6.02 11.41 1.99
C ALA A 291 7.36 11.65 2.70
N LEU A 292 7.69 10.88 3.75
CA LEU A 292 8.93 11.03 4.53
C LEU A 292 10.20 10.82 3.70
N GLY A 293 10.12 10.05 2.61
CA GLY A 293 11.23 9.82 1.68
C GLY A 293 11.45 10.96 0.68
N GLU A 294 10.52 11.92 0.59
CA GLU A 294 10.52 13.00 -0.39
C GLU A 294 10.56 14.38 0.32
N ASP A 295 9.43 15.06 0.33
CA ASP A 295 9.28 16.43 0.85
C ASP A 295 8.57 16.52 2.22
N GLY A 296 8.22 15.39 2.80
CA GLY A 296 7.47 15.32 4.06
C GLY A 296 6.00 15.71 3.96
N GLY A 297 5.53 16.07 2.76
CA GLY A 297 4.15 16.51 2.53
C GLY A 297 3.15 15.37 2.50
N GLU A 298 1.90 15.71 2.72
CA GLU A 298 0.78 14.78 2.63
C GLU A 298 0.37 14.56 1.17
N ARG A 299 0.03 13.31 0.84
CA ARG A 299 -0.55 12.89 -0.44
C ARG A 299 -1.97 12.41 -0.16
N PRO A 300 -2.96 13.33 -0.15
CA PRO A 300 -4.32 13.02 0.27
C PRO A 300 -5.02 12.07 -0.70
N LEU A 301 -5.97 11.31 -0.17
CA LEU A 301 -6.80 10.39 -0.93
C LEU A 301 -7.90 11.15 -1.68
N PHE A 302 -8.57 12.08 -1.02
CA PHE A 302 -9.65 12.88 -1.58
C PHE A 302 -9.16 14.28 -1.96
N GLY A 303 -8.40 14.94 -1.09
CA GLY A 303 -7.86 16.28 -1.29
C GLY A 303 -8.92 17.38 -1.19
N LYS A 304 -8.44 18.61 -1.32
CA LYS A 304 -9.27 19.84 -1.18
C LYS A 304 -10.17 20.14 -2.39
N GLY A 305 -10.08 19.34 -3.46
CA GLY A 305 -10.84 19.57 -4.68
C GLY A 305 -12.19 18.87 -4.74
N MET A 306 -12.55 18.09 -3.71
CA MET A 306 -13.83 17.39 -3.63
C MET A 306 -14.78 18.12 -2.67
N THR A 307 -16.07 18.20 -3.08
CA THR A 307 -17.13 18.64 -2.18
C THR A 307 -17.42 17.60 -1.09
N ILE A 308 -18.13 18.00 -0.05
CA ILE A 308 -18.56 17.08 1.02
C ILE A 308 -19.34 15.91 0.42
N GLU A 309 -20.28 16.19 -0.49
CA GLU A 309 -21.13 15.16 -1.12
C GLU A 309 -20.30 14.17 -1.97
N GLU A 310 -19.35 14.67 -2.75
CA GLU A 310 -18.46 13.82 -3.54
C GLU A 310 -17.61 12.90 -2.66
N ARG A 311 -17.11 13.41 -1.53
CA ARG A 311 -16.35 12.64 -0.56
C ARG A 311 -17.20 11.57 0.12
N GLU A 312 -18.40 11.92 0.59
CA GLU A 312 -19.34 10.96 1.19
C GLU A 312 -19.69 9.84 0.19
N ARG A 313 -19.91 10.21 -1.07
CA ARG A 313 -20.12 9.23 -2.14
C ARG A 313 -18.88 8.33 -2.30
N ALA A 314 -17.68 8.88 -2.37
CA ALA A 314 -16.44 8.12 -2.49
C ALA A 314 -16.26 7.14 -1.32
N LEU A 315 -16.50 7.59 -0.08
CA LEU A 315 -16.46 6.73 1.10
C LEU A 315 -17.48 5.58 1.01
N SER A 316 -18.68 5.83 0.47
CA SER A 316 -19.71 4.82 0.28
C SER A 316 -19.35 3.73 -0.74
N LEU A 317 -18.41 4.00 -1.64
CA LEU A 317 -17.92 3.06 -2.65
C LEU A 317 -16.83 2.09 -2.12
N ILE A 318 -16.15 2.44 -1.03
CA ILE A 318 -15.04 1.64 -0.49
C ILE A 318 -15.46 0.21 -0.11
N PRO A 319 -16.63 -0.04 0.51
CA PRO A 319 -17.06 -1.42 0.79
C PRO A 319 -17.21 -2.30 -0.45
N ARG A 320 -17.58 -1.72 -1.61
CA ARG A 320 -17.65 -2.47 -2.87
C ARG A 320 -16.28 -2.98 -3.29
N LEU A 321 -15.26 -2.13 -3.18
CA LEU A 321 -13.88 -2.49 -3.48
C LEU A 321 -13.37 -3.64 -2.61
N ILE A 322 -13.53 -3.53 -1.29
CA ILE A 322 -13.13 -4.57 -0.35
C ILE A 322 -13.91 -5.85 -0.63
N GLY A 323 -15.23 -5.72 -0.84
CA GLY A 323 -16.12 -6.84 -1.17
C GLY A 323 -15.71 -7.56 -2.45
N PHE A 324 -15.38 -6.81 -3.52
CA PHE A 324 -14.90 -7.38 -4.78
C PHE A 324 -13.64 -8.22 -4.58
N ILE A 325 -12.62 -7.68 -3.89
CA ILE A 325 -11.37 -8.43 -3.65
C ILE A 325 -11.66 -9.73 -2.89
N LEU A 326 -12.48 -9.68 -1.85
CA LEU A 326 -12.81 -10.86 -1.03
C LEU A 326 -13.59 -11.91 -1.82
N LEU A 327 -14.57 -11.50 -2.62
CA LEU A 327 -15.31 -12.42 -3.50
C LEU A 327 -14.43 -13.02 -4.58
N HIS A 328 -13.57 -12.21 -5.20
CA HIS A 328 -12.61 -12.72 -6.17
C HIS A 328 -11.63 -13.73 -5.55
N MET A 329 -11.19 -13.50 -4.29
CA MET A 329 -10.38 -14.48 -3.56
C MET A 329 -11.11 -15.82 -3.36
N GLU A 330 -12.41 -15.81 -3.10
CA GLU A 330 -13.20 -17.01 -2.86
C GLU A 330 -13.65 -17.71 -4.15
N LEU A 331 -14.16 -16.95 -5.11
CA LEU A 331 -14.95 -17.46 -6.23
C LEU A 331 -14.11 -17.71 -7.49
N CYS A 332 -13.12 -16.87 -7.77
CA CYS A 332 -12.26 -17.07 -8.94
C CYS A 332 -11.71 -18.50 -8.96
N PRO A 333 -11.83 -19.25 -10.07
CA PRO A 333 -11.51 -20.69 -10.12
C PRO A 333 -10.02 -21.00 -9.97
N GLU A 334 -9.15 -20.02 -10.17
CA GLU A 334 -7.70 -20.21 -10.19
C GLU A 334 -6.93 -18.99 -9.70
N PHE A 335 -5.68 -19.22 -9.32
CA PHE A 335 -4.71 -18.15 -9.06
C PHE A 335 -3.91 -17.88 -10.32
N ARG A 336 -4.14 -16.70 -10.92
CA ARG A 336 -3.41 -16.23 -12.10
C ARG A 336 -2.28 -15.28 -11.71
N PRO A 337 -1.14 -15.31 -12.41
CA PRO A 337 -0.13 -14.29 -12.25
C PRO A 337 -0.62 -12.98 -12.87
N ARG A 338 -0.49 -11.88 -12.14
CA ARG A 338 -0.71 -10.55 -12.67
C ARG A 338 0.63 -9.92 -13.06
N GLU A 339 0.76 -9.47 -14.31
CA GLU A 339 1.95 -8.75 -14.74
C GLU A 339 1.96 -7.31 -14.24
N GLY A 340 3.16 -6.84 -13.88
CA GLY A 340 3.36 -5.46 -13.45
C GLY A 340 4.82 -5.18 -13.11
N ALA A 341 5.08 -3.94 -12.70
CA ALA A 341 6.44 -3.50 -12.33
C ALA A 341 7.04 -4.35 -11.20
N HIS A 342 6.19 -4.90 -10.32
CA HIS A 342 6.60 -5.78 -9.21
C HIS A 342 7.26 -7.09 -9.68
N CYS A 343 7.03 -7.51 -10.93
CA CYS A 343 7.64 -8.75 -11.47
C CYS A 343 9.16 -8.65 -11.60
N ARG A 344 9.73 -7.44 -11.68
CA ARG A 344 11.19 -7.25 -11.76
C ARG A 344 11.91 -7.74 -10.51
N TRP A 345 11.27 -7.62 -9.36
CA TRP A 345 11.81 -7.93 -8.03
C TRP A 345 11.06 -9.09 -7.36
N CYS A 346 10.28 -9.84 -8.13
CA CYS A 346 9.49 -10.94 -7.61
C CYS A 346 10.35 -12.19 -7.41
N SER A 347 10.47 -12.67 -6.18
CA SER A 347 11.19 -13.89 -5.83
C SER A 347 10.65 -15.14 -6.54
N TRP A 348 9.39 -15.10 -6.99
CA TRP A 348 8.70 -16.17 -7.71
C TRP A 348 8.83 -16.08 -9.23
N ARG A 349 9.59 -15.13 -9.75
CA ARG A 349 9.70 -14.86 -11.18
C ARG A 349 10.07 -16.12 -11.99
N ASN A 350 11.02 -16.91 -11.50
CA ASN A 350 11.50 -18.11 -12.18
C ASN A 350 10.49 -19.28 -12.13
N VAL A 351 9.57 -19.28 -11.17
CA VAL A 351 8.52 -20.28 -11.02
C VAL A 351 7.26 -19.89 -11.80
N CYS A 352 7.04 -18.58 -11.97
CA CYS A 352 5.86 -18.03 -12.63
C CYS A 352 5.86 -18.22 -14.15
N ILE A 353 7.05 -18.24 -14.80
CA ILE A 353 7.21 -18.37 -16.25
C ILE A 353 7.74 -19.76 -16.56
N ILE A 354 6.91 -20.61 -17.15
CA ILE A 354 7.36 -21.90 -17.70
C ILE A 354 7.67 -21.69 -19.17
N SER A 355 8.94 -21.84 -19.57
CA SER A 355 9.29 -21.98 -20.97
C SER A 355 8.94 -23.40 -21.42
N SER A 356 7.90 -23.57 -22.23
CA SER A 356 7.70 -24.85 -22.93
C SER A 356 8.81 -25.01 -23.97
N GLN A 357 9.73 -25.93 -23.72
CA GLN A 357 10.52 -26.50 -24.80
C GLN A 357 9.58 -27.44 -25.57
N GLN A 358 9.20 -27.07 -26.79
CA GLN A 358 8.71 -27.97 -27.81
C GLN A 358 9.84 -28.35 -28.72
#